data_e1c6cf5685ae10bf1eab96df0cb0547a
#
_entry.id   e1c6cf5685ae10bf1eab96df0cb0547a
#
_cell.length_a   1.000
_cell.length_b   1.000
_cell.length_c   1.000
_cell.angle_alpha   90.00
_cell.angle_beta   90.00
_cell.angle_gamma   90.00
#
_symmetry.space_group_name_H-M   'P 1'
#
loop_
_entity.id
_entity.type
_entity.pdbx_description
1 polymer ?
#
loop_
_entity_poly.entity_id
_entity_poly.type
_entity_poly.pdbx_seq_one_letter_code
_entity_poly.pdbx_strand_id
1 'polypeptide(L)'
;MTNMSTATGITGGSYQITSKVLRQLGDQGFDSKILKSIGSESYTISEQGLLVSAKAGIKTELIEELRERYLGESFASRRSFERFLKKLDNRPRSVRVLKSTASHFRKSLIKERFADKSVLILSLEKMSLGLTQVQTDELVAASYTGWIWTSENFRKMFLLPETKQILLNTGFYVVSTLLLFNVGFALVLAITTFYLPKGQAAIFRALWFLPRITPSVLYVLLWKWLTWDTGFINSVVTNFGVTPRNWMLDTATNAWVTVIMINGFIGASMGMILFSSAITGIPKQMLYASEVDGANRWQQIWHIILPQIRWPILFVTVYQTLSLLTSFEQIFLSTDGGPGSSTEVWALSAYHSALDNYWGNLQYGYGAALALVLVVVGVIMSLIYLRFFRFNELVKTPRIEQ
;
A
#
# COMPACT_ATOMS: atom_id res chain seq x y z
N MET A 1 -3.25 9.96 -11.17
CA MET A 1 -4.12 8.89 -10.70
C MET A 1 -5.02 9.40 -9.60
N THR A 2 -6.22 9.11 -9.73
CA THR A 2 -7.47 9.35 -9.09
C THR A 2 -7.48 9.68 -7.59
N ASN A 3 -8.08 10.81 -7.22
CA ASN A 3 -8.72 10.93 -5.92
C ASN A 3 -9.93 9.98 -5.92
N MET A 4 -9.78 8.79 -5.36
CA MET A 4 -10.92 7.94 -5.07
C MET A 4 -11.70 8.53 -3.91
N SER A 5 -12.68 9.36 -4.19
CA SER A 5 -13.82 9.51 -3.29
C SER A 5 -14.76 8.36 -3.61
N THR A 6 -15.12 7.61 -2.59
CA THR A 6 -16.03 6.47 -2.64
C THR A 6 -17.19 6.70 -3.61
N ALA A 7 -17.13 5.97 -4.72
CA ALA A 7 -18.18 5.96 -5.72
C ALA A 7 -19.36 5.12 -5.23
N THR A 8 -20.46 5.76 -4.98
CA THR A 8 -21.78 5.12 -5.12
C THR A 8 -22.51 5.86 -6.22
N GLY A 9 -22.63 5.24 -7.38
CA GLY A 9 -23.47 5.69 -8.48
C GLY A 9 -22.71 6.33 -9.64
N ILE A 10 -22.85 5.72 -10.78
CA ILE A 10 -22.46 6.17 -12.12
C ILE A 10 -23.36 7.36 -12.48
N THR A 11 -22.93 8.57 -12.19
CA THR A 11 -23.42 9.81 -12.85
C THR A 11 -22.42 10.92 -12.55
N GLY A 12 -22.18 11.81 -13.48
CA GLY A 12 -21.19 12.87 -13.51
C GLY A 12 -20.77 13.43 -12.15
N GLY A 13 -19.50 13.78 -12.01
CA GLY A 13 -18.92 14.20 -10.75
C GLY A 13 -19.71 15.31 -10.08
N SER A 14 -19.95 15.18 -8.78
CA SER A 14 -20.56 16.20 -7.94
C SER A 14 -19.48 17.06 -7.29
N TYR A 15 -19.86 18.24 -6.82
CA TYR A 15 -18.98 19.14 -6.09
C TYR A 15 -19.31 19.08 -4.60
N GLN A 16 -18.31 18.97 -3.74
CA GLN A 16 -18.51 18.92 -2.29
C GLN A 16 -17.36 19.63 -1.57
N ILE A 17 -17.69 20.65 -0.78
CA ILE A 17 -16.72 21.30 0.09
C ILE A 17 -16.56 20.46 1.36
N THR A 18 -15.35 19.97 1.60
CA THR A 18 -15.00 19.21 2.80
C THR A 18 -13.98 19.96 3.65
N SER A 19 -13.86 19.61 4.91
CA SER A 19 -12.82 20.18 5.78
C SER A 19 -11.39 19.93 5.25
N LYS A 20 -11.20 18.86 4.45
CA LYS A 20 -9.94 18.56 3.78
C LYS A 20 -9.65 19.56 2.66
N VAL A 21 -10.65 19.89 1.84
CA VAL A 21 -10.55 20.88 0.77
C VAL A 21 -10.19 22.25 1.36
N LEU A 22 -10.85 22.64 2.45
CA LEU A 22 -10.55 23.92 3.12
C LEU A 22 -9.13 23.99 3.70
N ARG A 23 -8.61 22.89 4.24
CA ARG A 23 -7.20 22.82 4.69
C ARG A 23 -6.24 22.93 3.51
N GLN A 24 -6.47 22.18 2.45
CA GLN A 24 -5.64 22.18 1.24
C GLN A 24 -5.55 23.59 0.63
N LEU A 25 -6.67 24.32 0.56
CA LEU A 25 -6.70 25.71 0.09
C LEU A 25 -5.98 26.64 1.06
N GLY A 26 -6.05 26.41 2.38
CA GLY A 26 -5.29 27.15 3.38
C GLY A 26 -3.78 26.99 3.20
N ASP A 27 -3.32 25.77 2.92
CA ASP A 27 -1.90 25.48 2.65
C ASP A 27 -1.42 26.13 1.33
N GLN A 28 -2.34 26.41 0.39
CA GLN A 28 -2.10 27.12 -0.87
C GLN A 28 -2.15 28.64 -0.76
N GLY A 29 -2.38 29.18 0.43
CA GLY A 29 -2.36 30.63 0.67
C GLY A 29 -3.72 31.34 0.59
N PHE A 30 -4.82 30.59 0.64
CA PHE A 30 -6.17 31.20 0.74
C PHE A 30 -6.36 31.95 2.05
N ASP A 31 -7.06 33.08 2.01
CA ASP A 31 -7.37 33.88 3.21
C ASP A 31 -8.13 33.04 4.26
N SER A 32 -7.55 32.95 5.43
CA SER A 32 -8.09 32.18 6.56
C SER A 32 -9.48 32.66 7.03
N LYS A 33 -9.81 33.95 6.81
CA LYS A 33 -11.13 34.50 7.14
C LYS A 33 -12.18 33.97 6.17
N ILE A 34 -11.87 33.91 4.88
CA ILE A 34 -12.76 33.36 3.84
C ILE A 34 -13.01 31.89 4.09
N LEU A 35 -11.93 31.10 4.35
CA LEU A 35 -12.06 29.67 4.65
C LEU A 35 -12.88 29.39 5.91
N LYS A 36 -12.72 30.22 6.96
CA LYS A 36 -13.57 30.14 8.16
C LYS A 36 -15.03 30.47 7.86
N SER A 37 -15.30 31.45 7.01
CA SER A 37 -16.67 31.81 6.62
C SER A 37 -17.34 30.69 5.83
N ILE A 38 -16.64 30.07 4.87
CA ILE A 38 -17.12 28.89 4.12
C ILE A 38 -17.35 27.71 5.08
N GLY A 39 -16.46 27.54 6.05
CA GLY A 39 -16.50 26.50 7.06
C GLY A 39 -17.51 26.72 8.18
N SER A 40 -18.10 27.92 8.29
CA SER A 40 -19.03 28.27 9.34
C SER A 40 -20.42 27.61 9.12
N GLU A 41 -21.05 27.26 10.24
CA GLU A 41 -22.41 26.80 10.26
C GLU A 41 -23.32 28.01 10.58
N SER A 42 -24.31 28.25 9.75
CA SER A 42 -25.40 29.18 10.05
C SER A 42 -26.72 28.43 10.26
N TYR A 43 -27.60 29.01 11.01
CA TYR A 43 -28.90 28.43 11.30
C TYR A 43 -29.97 29.44 10.82
N THR A 44 -30.69 29.10 9.78
CA THR A 44 -31.67 29.99 9.16
C THR A 44 -33.05 29.36 9.22
N ILE A 45 -34.05 30.06 9.73
CA ILE A 45 -35.42 29.60 9.74
C ILE A 45 -35.97 29.67 8.32
N SER A 46 -36.07 28.51 7.65
CA SER A 46 -36.49 28.36 6.28
C SER A 46 -37.71 27.47 6.17
N GLU A 47 -38.54 27.68 5.17
CA GLU A 47 -39.73 26.84 4.88
C GLU A 47 -39.35 25.35 4.80
N GLN A 48 -38.20 25.03 4.20
CA GLN A 48 -37.71 23.64 4.10
C GLN A 48 -37.39 23.06 5.47
N GLY A 49 -36.76 23.84 6.35
CA GLY A 49 -36.50 23.45 7.74
C GLY A 49 -37.77 23.23 8.56
N LEU A 50 -38.80 24.07 8.31
CA LEU A 50 -40.11 23.91 8.94
C LEU A 50 -40.82 22.63 8.47
N LEU A 51 -40.80 22.32 7.19
CA LEU A 51 -41.36 21.08 6.62
C LEU A 51 -40.69 19.84 7.18
N VAL A 52 -39.35 19.85 7.28
CA VAL A 52 -38.59 18.73 7.88
C VAL A 52 -38.92 18.59 9.37
N SER A 53 -39.06 19.69 10.09
CA SER A 53 -39.45 19.71 11.49
C SER A 53 -40.85 19.15 11.70
N ALA A 54 -41.80 19.47 10.83
CA ALA A 54 -43.17 18.93 10.86
C ALA A 54 -43.16 17.39 10.67
N LYS A 55 -42.45 16.93 9.66
CA LYS A 55 -42.28 15.47 9.39
C LYS A 55 -41.61 14.74 10.54
N ALA A 56 -40.72 15.39 11.30
CA ALA A 56 -40.03 14.84 12.46
C ALA A 56 -40.88 14.85 13.76
N GLY A 57 -42.18 15.26 13.67
CA GLY A 57 -43.09 15.25 14.81
C GLY A 57 -42.86 16.37 15.83
N ILE A 58 -42.27 17.49 15.39
CA ILE A 58 -42.18 18.70 16.23
C ILE A 58 -43.53 19.35 16.32
N LYS A 59 -43.82 19.93 17.51
CA LYS A 59 -45.13 20.54 17.80
C LYS A 59 -45.56 21.58 16.75
N THR A 60 -46.78 21.47 16.26
CA THR A 60 -47.32 22.31 15.22
C THR A 60 -47.36 23.80 15.65
N GLU A 61 -47.66 24.07 16.90
CA GLU A 61 -47.69 25.43 17.44
C GLU A 61 -46.30 26.11 17.38
N LEU A 62 -45.22 25.35 17.60
CA LEU A 62 -43.86 25.89 17.47
C LEU A 62 -43.51 26.16 15.99
N ILE A 63 -43.98 25.32 15.09
CA ILE A 63 -43.71 25.46 13.65
C ILE A 63 -44.44 26.69 13.11
N GLU A 64 -45.70 26.92 13.52
CA GLU A 64 -46.46 28.09 13.16
C GLU A 64 -45.87 29.36 13.73
N GLU A 65 -45.47 29.38 14.99
CA GLU A 65 -44.80 30.51 15.62
C GLU A 65 -43.48 30.88 14.87
N LEU A 66 -42.69 29.88 14.48
CA LEU A 66 -41.47 30.11 13.70
C LEU A 66 -41.74 30.59 12.28
N ARG A 67 -42.84 30.15 11.66
CA ARG A 67 -43.23 30.55 10.31
C ARG A 67 -43.75 31.98 10.28
N GLU A 68 -44.65 32.35 11.21
CA GLU A 68 -45.31 33.63 11.18
C GLU A 68 -44.42 34.78 11.62
N ARG A 69 -43.57 34.55 12.63
CA ARG A 69 -42.81 35.64 13.28
C ARG A 69 -41.34 35.69 12.93
N TYR A 70 -40.72 34.58 12.53
CA TYR A 70 -39.26 34.49 12.46
C TYR A 70 -38.74 33.88 11.15
N LEU A 71 -39.57 33.74 10.13
CA LEU A 71 -39.16 33.21 8.84
C LEU A 71 -38.04 34.07 8.23
N GLY A 72 -36.93 33.46 7.85
CA GLY A 72 -35.77 34.13 7.26
C GLY A 72 -34.72 34.60 8.28
N GLU A 73 -34.99 34.54 9.59
CA GLU A 73 -34.03 34.92 10.61
C GLU A 73 -32.82 33.95 10.63
N SER A 74 -31.63 34.50 10.79
CA SER A 74 -30.39 33.73 10.70
C SER A 74 -29.54 33.92 11.93
N PHE A 75 -28.93 32.83 12.41
CA PHE A 75 -28.10 32.77 13.59
C PHE A 75 -26.70 32.22 13.24
N ALA A 76 -25.66 32.90 13.70
CA ALA A 76 -24.26 32.58 13.40
C ALA A 76 -23.72 31.32 14.12
N SER A 77 -24.46 30.76 15.06
CA SER A 77 -24.02 29.55 15.78
C SER A 77 -25.19 28.73 16.32
N ARG A 78 -24.97 27.41 16.48
CA ARG A 78 -25.93 26.52 17.11
C ARG A 78 -26.36 26.98 18.48
N ARG A 79 -25.44 27.47 19.29
CA ARG A 79 -25.72 27.94 20.65
C ARG A 79 -26.62 29.19 20.66
N SER A 80 -26.45 30.12 19.73
CA SER A 80 -27.32 31.29 19.59
C SER A 80 -28.73 30.89 19.18
N PHE A 81 -28.86 29.97 18.23
CA PHE A 81 -30.13 29.46 17.77
C PHE A 81 -30.86 28.61 18.86
N GLU A 82 -30.15 27.74 19.55
CA GLU A 82 -30.74 26.99 20.67
C GLU A 82 -31.19 27.91 21.83
N ARG A 83 -30.47 28.99 22.09
CA ARG A 83 -30.88 30.00 23.07
C ARG A 83 -32.13 30.75 22.62
N PHE A 84 -32.24 31.08 21.34
CA PHE A 84 -33.42 31.67 20.74
C PHE A 84 -34.62 30.72 20.90
N LEU A 85 -34.52 29.47 20.45
CA LEU A 85 -35.59 28.48 20.57
C LEU A 85 -36.09 28.27 22.02
N LYS A 86 -35.23 28.46 23.03
CA LYS A 86 -35.60 28.38 24.43
C LYS A 86 -36.41 29.56 24.95
N LYS A 87 -36.38 30.70 24.23
CA LYS A 87 -37.11 31.92 24.59
C LYS A 87 -38.50 31.99 23.99
N LEU A 88 -38.84 31.10 23.05
CA LEU A 88 -40.13 31.03 22.41
C LEU A 88 -41.21 30.58 23.37
N ASP A 89 -42.45 30.99 23.15
CA ASP A 89 -43.63 30.63 23.93
C ASP A 89 -43.88 29.11 23.86
N ASN A 90 -43.76 28.55 22.64
CA ASN A 90 -43.91 27.12 22.38
C ASN A 90 -42.60 26.33 22.39
N ARG A 91 -41.65 26.70 23.25
CA ARG A 91 -40.32 26.15 23.34
C ARG A 91 -40.27 24.61 23.44
N PRO A 92 -39.26 23.94 22.88
CA PRO A 92 -39.06 22.52 23.04
C PRO A 92 -38.77 22.17 24.52
N ARG A 93 -39.56 21.26 25.09
CA ARG A 93 -39.40 20.86 26.54
C ARG A 93 -38.21 19.95 26.80
N SER A 94 -37.75 19.21 25.80
CA SER A 94 -36.65 18.24 25.91
C SER A 94 -35.41 18.75 25.20
N VAL A 95 -34.23 18.53 25.81
CA VAL A 95 -32.91 18.85 25.19
C VAL A 95 -32.71 18.08 23.87
N ARG A 96 -33.25 16.86 23.79
CA ARG A 96 -33.18 16.04 22.58
C ARG A 96 -33.98 16.68 21.43
N VAL A 97 -35.19 17.11 21.71
CA VAL A 97 -36.06 17.80 20.74
C VAL A 97 -35.45 19.13 20.32
N LEU A 98 -34.91 19.91 21.24
CA LEU A 98 -34.23 21.17 20.97
C LEU A 98 -33.05 20.98 19.99
N LYS A 99 -32.22 19.97 20.23
CA LYS A 99 -31.09 19.63 19.36
C LYS A 99 -31.53 19.14 17.99
N SER A 100 -32.59 18.33 17.94
CA SER A 100 -33.18 17.86 16.68
C SER A 100 -33.76 19.01 15.88
N THR A 101 -34.57 19.87 16.51
CA THR A 101 -35.11 21.08 15.85
C THR A 101 -34.00 21.96 15.31
N ALA A 102 -32.96 22.24 16.09
CA ALA A 102 -31.84 23.05 15.62
C ALA A 102 -31.13 22.43 14.40
N SER A 103 -31.02 21.11 14.32
CA SER A 103 -30.39 20.44 13.17
C SER A 103 -31.15 20.60 11.86
N HIS A 104 -32.47 20.78 11.87
CA HIS A 104 -33.30 20.96 10.68
C HIS A 104 -33.12 22.34 10.01
N PHE A 105 -32.65 23.33 10.77
CA PHE A 105 -32.42 24.69 10.32
C PHE A 105 -30.95 24.99 10.02
N ARG A 106 -30.10 24.00 10.13
CA ARG A 106 -28.67 24.12 9.89
C ARG A 106 -28.41 24.34 8.40
N LYS A 107 -27.71 25.42 8.07
CA LYS A 107 -27.15 25.69 6.76
C LYS A 107 -25.62 25.60 6.84
N SER A 108 -25.02 24.76 6.04
CA SER A 108 -23.57 24.64 5.96
C SER A 108 -23.20 24.15 4.58
N LEU A 109 -22.26 24.80 3.95
CA LEU A 109 -21.71 24.34 2.67
C LEU A 109 -20.82 23.10 2.85
N ILE A 110 -20.36 22.86 4.09
CA ILE A 110 -19.53 21.68 4.37
C ILE A 110 -20.39 20.42 4.26
N LYS A 111 -19.91 19.49 3.42
CA LYS A 111 -20.55 18.19 3.15
C LYS A 111 -21.84 18.27 2.33
N GLU A 112 -22.29 19.45 1.93
CA GLU A 112 -23.37 19.59 0.95
C GLU A 112 -22.86 19.14 -0.43
N ARG A 113 -23.67 18.37 -1.15
CA ARG A 113 -23.35 17.90 -2.50
C ARG A 113 -24.06 18.75 -3.52
N PHE A 114 -23.30 19.34 -4.43
CA PHE A 114 -23.79 20.13 -5.54
C PHE A 114 -23.67 19.31 -6.82
N ALA A 115 -24.78 19.18 -7.55
CA ALA A 115 -24.80 18.36 -8.76
C ALA A 115 -23.99 19.00 -9.91
N ASP A 116 -23.90 20.34 -9.94
CA ASP A 116 -23.25 21.08 -11.01
C ASP A 116 -22.38 22.22 -10.49
N LYS A 117 -21.38 22.62 -11.29
CA LYS A 117 -20.46 23.73 -11.04
C LYS A 117 -21.23 25.05 -10.81
N SER A 118 -22.23 25.32 -11.61
CA SER A 118 -23.06 26.54 -11.56
C SER A 118 -23.81 26.67 -10.22
N VAL A 119 -24.32 25.56 -9.69
CA VAL A 119 -25.06 25.55 -8.42
C VAL A 119 -24.13 25.84 -7.24
N LEU A 120 -22.92 25.32 -7.27
CA LEU A 120 -21.89 25.63 -6.26
C LEU A 120 -21.49 27.09 -6.31
N ILE A 121 -21.24 27.66 -7.51
CA ILE A 121 -20.87 29.08 -7.68
C ILE A 121 -21.99 29.98 -7.17
N LEU A 122 -23.23 29.72 -7.55
CA LEU A 122 -24.39 30.49 -7.05
C LEU A 122 -24.50 30.43 -5.52
N SER A 123 -24.17 29.29 -4.92
CA SER A 123 -24.18 29.14 -3.46
C SER A 123 -23.08 29.93 -2.77
N LEU A 124 -21.91 30.04 -3.40
CA LEU A 124 -20.78 30.86 -2.92
C LEU A 124 -21.08 32.37 -3.09
N GLU A 125 -21.63 32.78 -4.20
CA GLU A 125 -22.03 34.19 -4.46
C GLU A 125 -23.06 34.68 -3.45
N LYS A 126 -24.06 33.84 -3.11
CA LYS A 126 -25.06 34.15 -2.07
C LYS A 126 -24.46 34.42 -0.69
N MET A 127 -23.24 33.96 -0.45
CA MET A 127 -22.53 34.24 0.83
C MET A 127 -21.78 35.57 0.82
N SER A 128 -21.67 36.28 -0.29
CA SER A 128 -20.99 37.58 -0.45
C SER A 128 -19.56 37.58 0.15
N LEU A 129 -18.81 36.53 -0.13
CA LEU A 129 -17.47 36.30 0.48
C LEU A 129 -16.36 37.16 -0.12
N GLY A 130 -16.66 37.96 -1.16
CA GLY A 130 -15.64 38.77 -1.85
C GLY A 130 -14.56 37.96 -2.57
N LEU A 131 -14.88 36.72 -3.00
CA LEU A 131 -13.95 35.88 -3.73
C LEU A 131 -13.65 36.48 -5.11
N THR A 132 -12.40 36.46 -5.50
CA THR A 132 -12.00 36.74 -6.89
C THR A 132 -12.40 35.55 -7.78
N GLN A 133 -12.49 35.80 -9.08
CA GLN A 133 -12.87 34.75 -10.03
C GLN A 133 -11.88 33.57 -10.02
N VAL A 134 -10.58 33.87 -9.89
CA VAL A 134 -9.52 32.87 -9.77
C VAL A 134 -9.71 32.01 -8.50
N GLN A 135 -9.99 32.65 -7.37
CA GLN A 135 -10.23 31.94 -6.10
C GLN A 135 -11.49 31.08 -6.16
N THR A 136 -12.54 31.56 -6.84
CA THR A 136 -13.75 30.77 -7.04
C THR A 136 -13.49 29.54 -7.90
N ASP A 137 -12.75 29.69 -8.99
CA ASP A 137 -12.39 28.55 -9.87
C ASP A 137 -11.48 27.54 -9.17
N GLU A 138 -10.52 27.98 -8.35
CA GLU A 138 -9.68 27.11 -7.54
C GLU A 138 -10.50 26.34 -6.48
N LEU A 139 -11.41 27.02 -5.78
CA LEU A 139 -12.30 26.40 -4.79
C LEU A 139 -13.20 25.37 -5.45
N VAL A 140 -13.77 25.68 -6.60
CA VAL A 140 -14.63 24.80 -7.37
C VAL A 140 -13.84 23.58 -7.87
N ALA A 141 -12.66 23.79 -8.42
CA ALA A 141 -11.78 22.70 -8.86
C ALA A 141 -11.40 21.77 -7.70
N ALA A 142 -11.02 22.33 -6.54
CA ALA A 142 -10.70 21.56 -5.34
C ALA A 142 -11.92 20.81 -4.75
N SER A 143 -13.13 21.33 -4.96
CA SER A 143 -14.38 20.74 -4.46
C SER A 143 -14.93 19.60 -5.35
N TYR A 144 -14.35 19.38 -6.52
CA TYR A 144 -14.81 18.34 -7.44
C TYR A 144 -14.57 16.95 -6.88
N THR A 145 -15.59 16.11 -6.83
CA THR A 145 -15.54 14.74 -6.26
C THR A 145 -15.51 13.64 -7.32
N GLY A 146 -15.49 14.02 -8.61
CA GLY A 146 -15.40 13.08 -9.72
C GLY A 146 -13.97 12.57 -9.98
N TRP A 147 -13.84 11.78 -11.03
CA TRP A 147 -12.55 11.25 -11.45
C TRP A 147 -11.74 12.35 -12.17
N ILE A 148 -10.56 12.66 -11.62
CA ILE A 148 -9.60 13.58 -12.27
C ILE A 148 -8.39 12.76 -12.70
N TRP A 149 -8.15 12.70 -14.01
CA TRP A 149 -6.96 12.08 -14.56
C TRP A 149 -5.79 13.06 -14.43
N THR A 150 -4.75 12.66 -13.71
CA THR A 150 -3.55 13.48 -13.53
C THR A 150 -2.30 12.61 -13.60
N SER A 151 -1.23 13.15 -14.17
CA SER A 151 0.12 12.56 -14.14
C SER A 151 0.99 13.12 -13.03
N GLU A 152 0.47 14.01 -12.19
CA GLU A 152 1.24 14.75 -11.19
C GLU A 152 1.93 13.81 -10.17
N ASN A 153 1.28 12.70 -9.78
CA ASN A 153 1.90 11.71 -8.90
C ASN A 153 3.15 11.06 -9.52
N PHE A 154 3.12 10.81 -10.84
CA PHE A 154 4.30 10.27 -11.55
C PHE A 154 5.40 11.32 -11.66
N ARG A 155 5.04 12.58 -11.96
CA ARG A 155 5.97 13.70 -12.01
C ARG A 155 6.66 13.88 -10.64
N LYS A 156 5.88 13.92 -9.55
CA LYS A 156 6.39 13.99 -8.19
C LYS A 156 7.36 12.85 -7.88
N MET A 157 7.01 11.62 -8.25
CA MET A 157 7.85 10.45 -8.06
C MET A 157 9.24 10.60 -8.70
N PHE A 158 9.30 11.08 -9.95
CA PHE A 158 10.60 11.25 -10.64
C PHE A 158 11.41 12.47 -10.17
N LEU A 159 10.75 13.45 -9.54
CA LEU A 159 11.44 14.64 -9.00
C LEU A 159 12.02 14.41 -7.60
N LEU A 160 11.54 13.44 -6.84
CA LEU A 160 12.05 13.15 -5.51
C LEU A 160 13.44 12.50 -5.59
N PRO A 161 14.47 13.07 -4.93
CA PRO A 161 15.83 12.53 -4.97
C PRO A 161 15.92 11.12 -4.37
N GLU A 162 15.05 10.78 -3.43
CA GLU A 162 14.98 9.47 -2.76
C GLU A 162 14.57 8.35 -3.71
N THR A 163 13.82 8.65 -4.77
CA THR A 163 13.33 7.66 -5.74
C THR A 163 14.47 6.87 -6.38
N LYS A 164 15.58 7.52 -6.72
CA LYS A 164 16.76 6.84 -7.27
C LYS A 164 17.35 5.83 -6.29
N GLN A 165 17.47 6.22 -5.02
CA GLN A 165 18.01 5.34 -3.99
C GLN A 165 17.10 4.14 -3.77
N ILE A 166 15.78 4.34 -3.67
CA ILE A 166 14.78 3.29 -3.51
C ILE A 166 14.81 2.32 -4.70
N LEU A 167 15.00 2.83 -5.93
CA LEU A 167 15.13 1.98 -7.11
C LEU A 167 16.39 1.10 -7.05
N LEU A 168 17.53 1.68 -6.68
CA LEU A 168 18.80 0.95 -6.53
C LEU A 168 18.69 -0.09 -5.40
N ASN A 169 18.11 0.27 -4.28
CA ASN A 169 17.83 -0.63 -3.16
C ASN A 169 16.98 -1.81 -3.59
N THR A 170 15.91 -1.55 -4.35
CA THR A 170 15.03 -2.61 -4.87
C THR A 170 15.78 -3.53 -5.81
N GLY A 171 16.56 -3.00 -6.74
CA GLY A 171 17.40 -3.79 -7.64
C GLY A 171 18.43 -4.64 -6.89
N PHE A 172 19.14 -4.05 -5.95
CA PHE A 172 20.10 -4.74 -5.10
C PHE A 172 19.46 -5.88 -4.30
N TYR A 173 18.33 -5.59 -3.65
CA TYR A 173 17.58 -6.58 -2.86
C TYR A 173 17.13 -7.76 -3.72
N VAL A 174 16.49 -7.48 -4.86
CA VAL A 174 15.98 -8.52 -5.76
C VAL A 174 17.12 -9.38 -6.30
N VAL A 175 18.17 -8.76 -6.85
CA VAL A 175 19.28 -9.48 -7.46
C VAL A 175 20.04 -10.30 -6.43
N SER A 176 20.39 -9.71 -5.29
CA SER A 176 21.16 -10.41 -4.25
C SER A 176 20.39 -11.58 -3.64
N THR A 177 19.11 -11.36 -3.28
CA THR A 177 18.27 -12.42 -2.70
C THR A 177 18.00 -13.54 -3.70
N LEU A 178 17.74 -13.18 -4.95
CA LEU A 178 17.48 -14.14 -6.02
C LEU A 178 18.69 -15.03 -6.29
N LEU A 179 19.84 -14.42 -6.58
CA LEU A 179 21.04 -15.15 -6.99
C LEU A 179 21.66 -15.94 -5.85
N LEU A 180 21.77 -15.35 -4.65
CA LEU A 180 22.43 -16.02 -3.52
C LEU A 180 21.55 -17.11 -2.94
N PHE A 181 20.25 -16.85 -2.73
CA PHE A 181 19.38 -17.76 -1.98
C PHE A 181 18.36 -18.48 -2.85
N ASN A 182 17.49 -17.73 -3.55
CA ASN A 182 16.30 -18.32 -4.16
C ASN A 182 16.63 -19.27 -5.32
N VAL A 183 17.76 -19.05 -5.98
CA VAL A 183 18.28 -19.91 -7.04
C VAL A 183 19.56 -20.61 -6.59
N GLY A 184 20.59 -19.86 -6.18
CA GLY A 184 21.91 -20.42 -5.88
C GLY A 184 21.87 -21.42 -4.71
N PHE A 185 21.48 -20.95 -3.53
CA PHE A 185 21.41 -21.79 -2.35
C PHE A 185 20.34 -22.90 -2.48
N ALA A 186 19.21 -22.60 -3.11
CA ALA A 186 18.18 -23.59 -3.42
C ALA A 186 18.70 -24.74 -4.29
N LEU A 187 19.54 -24.45 -5.30
CA LEU A 187 20.21 -25.47 -6.12
C LEU A 187 21.16 -26.33 -5.27
N VAL A 188 21.97 -25.69 -4.42
CA VAL A 188 22.87 -26.42 -3.51
C VAL A 188 22.08 -27.37 -2.63
N LEU A 189 20.98 -26.90 -2.03
CA LEU A 189 20.11 -27.73 -1.17
C LEU A 189 19.49 -28.88 -1.97
N ALA A 190 18.98 -28.61 -3.18
CA ALA A 190 18.35 -29.63 -4.04
C ALA A 190 19.36 -30.70 -4.47
N ILE A 191 20.54 -30.31 -4.90
CA ILE A 191 21.60 -31.22 -5.32
C ILE A 191 22.11 -32.06 -4.12
N THR A 192 22.32 -31.42 -2.97
CA THR A 192 22.74 -32.11 -1.75
C THR A 192 21.71 -33.17 -1.35
N THR A 193 20.42 -32.80 -1.33
CA THR A 193 19.36 -33.75 -0.98
C THR A 193 19.17 -34.88 -2.01
N PHE A 194 19.57 -34.67 -3.26
CA PHE A 194 19.55 -35.72 -4.27
C PHE A 194 20.54 -36.85 -4.01
N TYR A 195 21.72 -36.53 -3.49
CA TYR A 195 22.75 -37.51 -3.16
C TYR A 195 22.60 -38.13 -1.75
N LEU A 196 21.69 -37.66 -0.92
CA LEU A 196 21.39 -38.21 0.39
C LEU A 196 20.49 -39.46 0.31
N PRO A 197 20.56 -40.37 1.29
CA PRO A 197 19.58 -41.45 1.46
C PRO A 197 18.17 -40.88 1.57
N LYS A 198 17.16 -41.56 0.97
CA LYS A 198 15.80 -41.08 0.86
C LYS A 198 15.18 -40.54 2.16
N GLY A 199 15.39 -41.27 3.29
CA GLY A 199 14.88 -40.87 4.60
C GLY A 199 15.51 -39.56 5.11
N GLN A 200 16.82 -39.46 5.02
CA GLN A 200 17.53 -38.23 5.43
C GLN A 200 17.20 -37.04 4.53
N ALA A 201 17.10 -37.27 3.22
CA ALA A 201 16.70 -36.23 2.28
C ALA A 201 15.28 -35.70 2.55
N ALA A 202 14.35 -36.56 2.97
CA ALA A 202 12.99 -36.18 3.32
C ALA A 202 12.97 -35.29 4.58
N ILE A 203 13.67 -35.69 5.64
CA ILE A 203 13.78 -34.92 6.89
C ILE A 203 14.45 -33.58 6.61
N PHE A 204 15.54 -33.55 5.86
CA PHE A 204 16.26 -32.32 5.53
C PHE A 204 15.37 -31.33 4.77
N ARG A 205 14.63 -31.80 3.75
CA ARG A 205 13.67 -30.96 3.03
C ARG A 205 12.54 -30.46 3.92
N ALA A 206 12.02 -31.29 4.81
CA ALA A 206 10.98 -30.89 5.77
C ALA A 206 11.48 -29.78 6.70
N LEU A 207 12.69 -29.90 7.25
CA LEU A 207 13.30 -28.87 8.11
C LEU A 207 13.51 -27.55 7.36
N TRP A 208 14.01 -27.60 6.13
CA TRP A 208 14.19 -26.39 5.30
C TRP A 208 12.90 -25.76 4.83
N PHE A 209 11.78 -26.46 4.93
CA PHE A 209 10.47 -25.90 4.62
C PHE A 209 9.82 -25.14 5.79
N LEU A 210 10.29 -25.36 7.03
CA LEU A 210 9.74 -24.73 8.23
C LEU A 210 9.68 -23.20 8.16
N PRO A 211 10.74 -22.48 7.71
CA PRO A 211 10.66 -21.02 7.58
C PRO A 211 9.49 -20.53 6.74
N ARG A 212 9.13 -21.28 5.70
CA ARG A 212 8.06 -20.89 4.77
C ARG A 212 6.65 -21.09 5.34
N ILE A 213 6.45 -22.07 6.20
CA ILE A 213 5.14 -22.32 6.83
C ILE A 213 4.96 -21.57 8.14
N THR A 214 6.04 -21.00 8.68
CA THR A 214 5.97 -20.17 9.88
C THR A 214 5.37 -18.82 9.53
N PRO A 215 4.40 -18.30 10.32
CA PRO A 215 3.88 -16.94 10.12
C PRO A 215 5.01 -15.91 10.09
N SER A 216 4.97 -15.01 9.11
CA SER A 216 6.05 -14.03 8.85
C SER A 216 6.43 -13.21 10.08
N VAL A 217 5.44 -12.80 10.88
CA VAL A 217 5.68 -12.05 12.12
C VAL A 217 6.54 -12.85 13.10
N LEU A 218 6.18 -14.12 13.36
CA LEU A 218 6.93 -14.98 14.29
C LEU A 218 8.33 -15.27 13.76
N TYR A 219 8.45 -15.52 12.47
CA TYR A 219 9.72 -15.77 11.82
C TYR A 219 10.68 -14.57 11.93
N VAL A 220 10.18 -13.37 11.66
CA VAL A 220 10.99 -12.14 11.79
C VAL A 220 11.32 -11.82 13.24
N LEU A 221 10.40 -12.09 14.19
CA LEU A 221 10.68 -11.94 15.63
C LEU A 221 11.82 -12.86 16.09
N LEU A 222 11.90 -14.11 15.58
CA LEU A 222 13.02 -14.99 15.86
C LEU A 222 14.34 -14.40 15.36
N TRP A 223 14.36 -13.82 14.15
CA TRP A 223 15.53 -13.13 13.63
C TRP A 223 15.90 -11.89 14.44
N LYS A 224 14.91 -11.07 14.86
CA LYS A 224 15.14 -9.94 15.77
C LYS A 224 15.80 -10.40 17.07
N TRP A 225 15.26 -11.45 17.68
CA TRP A 225 15.82 -12.01 18.90
C TRP A 225 17.24 -12.56 18.71
N LEU A 226 17.52 -13.25 17.59
CA LEU A 226 18.85 -13.75 17.26
C LEU A 226 19.89 -12.62 17.12
N THR A 227 19.50 -11.49 16.50
CA THR A 227 20.38 -10.38 16.11
C THR A 227 20.45 -9.23 17.11
N TRP A 228 19.63 -9.27 18.18
CA TRP A 228 19.58 -8.24 19.20
C TRP A 228 20.89 -8.17 20.01
N ASP A 229 21.10 -7.04 20.72
CA ASP A 229 22.33 -6.81 21.54
C ASP A 229 22.58 -7.92 22.56
N THR A 230 21.55 -8.46 23.16
CA THR A 230 21.59 -9.61 24.08
C THR A 230 21.19 -10.93 23.44
N GLY A 231 21.16 -10.98 22.11
CA GLY A 231 20.68 -12.13 21.35
C GLY A 231 21.72 -13.25 21.21
N PHE A 232 21.26 -14.37 20.62
CA PHE A 232 22.07 -15.58 20.49
C PHE A 232 23.38 -15.34 19.70
N ILE A 233 23.33 -14.55 18.62
CA ILE A 233 24.55 -14.25 17.83
C ILE A 233 25.59 -13.57 18.71
N ASN A 234 25.18 -12.56 19.49
CA ASN A 234 26.11 -11.86 20.38
C ASN A 234 26.64 -12.74 21.48
N SER A 235 25.85 -13.66 22.03
CA SER A 235 26.37 -14.63 23.05
C SER A 235 27.47 -15.54 22.48
N VAL A 236 27.43 -15.84 21.19
CA VAL A 236 28.49 -16.64 20.53
C VAL A 236 29.70 -15.78 20.16
N VAL A 237 29.48 -14.63 19.47
CA VAL A 237 30.58 -13.82 18.93
C VAL A 237 31.38 -13.09 20.02
N THR A 238 30.77 -12.82 21.17
CA THR A 238 31.48 -12.25 22.34
C THR A 238 32.61 -13.14 22.82
N ASN A 239 32.47 -14.47 22.72
CA ASN A 239 33.56 -15.43 23.05
C ASN A 239 34.77 -15.26 22.13
N PHE A 240 34.61 -14.65 20.96
CA PHE A 240 35.68 -14.35 20.02
C PHE A 240 36.15 -12.87 20.10
N GLY A 241 35.78 -12.14 21.16
CA GLY A 241 36.22 -10.77 21.40
C GLY A 241 35.48 -9.71 20.58
N VAL A 242 34.36 -10.08 19.93
CA VAL A 242 33.51 -9.12 19.17
C VAL A 242 32.58 -8.41 20.14
N THR A 243 32.52 -7.08 20.06
CA THR A 243 31.58 -6.27 20.88
C THR A 243 30.12 -6.53 20.50
N PRO A 244 29.26 -6.78 21.49
CA PRO A 244 27.83 -6.93 21.23
C PRO A 244 27.22 -5.71 20.50
N ARG A 245 26.34 -5.96 19.54
CA ARG A 245 25.65 -4.91 18.79
C ARG A 245 24.34 -5.42 18.20
N ASN A 246 23.46 -4.52 17.82
CA ASN A 246 22.25 -4.88 17.07
C ASN A 246 22.59 -5.13 15.60
N TRP A 247 22.86 -6.39 15.23
CA TRP A 247 23.25 -6.78 13.88
C TRP A 247 22.21 -6.42 12.79
N MET A 248 20.97 -6.20 13.17
CA MET A 248 19.91 -5.85 12.23
C MET A 248 19.87 -4.35 11.91
N LEU A 249 20.18 -3.47 12.88
CA LEU A 249 19.95 -2.02 12.77
C LEU A 249 21.22 -1.17 12.95
N ASP A 250 22.35 -1.76 13.26
CA ASP A 250 23.60 -1.05 13.56
C ASP A 250 24.14 -0.30 12.33
N THR A 251 24.22 -0.97 11.20
CA THR A 251 24.72 -0.40 9.95
C THR A 251 23.85 -0.80 8.77
N ALA A 252 23.88 0.01 7.70
CA ALA A 252 23.18 -0.31 6.46
C ALA A 252 23.59 -1.67 5.87
N THR A 253 24.88 -2.02 5.95
CA THR A 253 25.39 -3.31 5.47
C THR A 253 24.82 -4.46 6.27
N ASN A 254 24.82 -4.37 7.61
CA ASN A 254 24.27 -5.42 8.47
C ASN A 254 22.77 -5.58 8.28
N ALA A 255 22.05 -4.46 8.12
CA ALA A 255 20.63 -4.46 7.81
C ALA A 255 20.36 -5.21 6.49
N TRP A 256 21.10 -4.93 5.44
CA TRP A 256 20.98 -5.63 4.16
C TRP A 256 21.27 -7.11 4.25
N VAL A 257 22.36 -7.49 4.93
CA VAL A 257 22.67 -8.90 5.15
C VAL A 257 21.53 -9.61 5.85
N THR A 258 21.00 -9.02 6.92
CA THR A 258 19.90 -9.61 7.69
C THR A 258 18.62 -9.73 6.86
N VAL A 259 18.22 -8.67 6.14
CA VAL A 259 17.04 -8.67 5.27
C VAL A 259 17.15 -9.72 4.16
N ILE A 260 18.32 -9.81 3.50
CA ILE A 260 18.57 -10.78 2.44
C ILE A 260 18.52 -12.21 3.00
N MET A 261 19.07 -12.45 4.19
CA MET A 261 19.00 -13.77 4.85
C MET A 261 17.57 -14.13 5.22
N ILE A 262 16.81 -13.23 5.84
CA ILE A 262 15.41 -13.46 6.24
C ILE A 262 14.58 -13.91 5.03
N ASN A 263 14.60 -13.14 3.95
CA ASN A 263 13.86 -13.46 2.74
C ASN A 263 14.46 -14.65 1.97
N GLY A 264 15.78 -14.72 1.95
CA GLY A 264 16.50 -15.75 1.24
C GLY A 264 16.21 -17.16 1.73
N PHE A 265 16.19 -17.38 3.04
CA PHE A 265 15.86 -18.70 3.61
C PHE A 265 14.43 -19.13 3.27
N ILE A 266 13.46 -18.18 3.30
CA ILE A 266 12.09 -18.46 2.88
C ILE A 266 12.03 -18.80 1.38
N GLY A 267 12.71 -18.01 0.55
CA GLY A 267 12.72 -18.19 -0.91
C GLY A 267 13.43 -19.47 -1.36
N ALA A 268 14.56 -19.78 -0.75
CA ALA A 268 15.34 -21.00 -1.04
C ALA A 268 14.55 -22.29 -0.84
N SER A 269 13.65 -22.34 0.13
CA SER A 269 12.82 -23.52 0.40
C SER A 269 11.94 -23.91 -0.80
N MET A 270 11.36 -22.93 -1.49
CA MET A 270 10.56 -23.18 -2.68
C MET A 270 11.41 -23.66 -3.85
N GLY A 271 12.51 -22.96 -4.10
CA GLY A 271 13.47 -23.37 -5.14
C GLY A 271 13.97 -24.79 -4.91
N MET A 272 14.36 -25.13 -3.67
CA MET A 272 14.81 -26.48 -3.29
C MET A 272 13.79 -27.56 -3.65
N ILE A 273 12.50 -27.36 -3.34
CA ILE A 273 11.46 -28.35 -3.64
C ILE A 273 11.30 -28.54 -5.15
N LEU A 274 11.20 -27.45 -5.90
CA LEU A 274 11.02 -27.51 -7.34
C LEU A 274 12.23 -28.13 -8.05
N PHE A 275 13.44 -27.74 -7.66
CA PHE A 275 14.66 -28.31 -8.23
C PHE A 275 14.84 -29.79 -7.83
N SER A 276 14.55 -30.15 -6.58
CA SER A 276 14.63 -31.56 -6.13
C SER A 276 13.66 -32.44 -6.92
N SER A 277 12.43 -31.96 -7.18
CA SER A 277 11.46 -32.67 -8.00
C SER A 277 11.97 -32.86 -9.44
N ALA A 278 12.51 -31.78 -10.04
CA ALA A 278 13.04 -31.80 -11.38
C ALA A 278 14.26 -32.75 -11.51
N ILE A 279 15.18 -32.71 -10.56
CA ILE A 279 16.36 -33.60 -10.55
C ILE A 279 15.94 -35.06 -10.43
N THR A 280 14.94 -35.34 -9.59
CA THR A 280 14.43 -36.73 -9.41
C THR A 280 13.76 -37.26 -10.68
N GLY A 281 13.25 -36.39 -11.55
CA GLY A 281 12.67 -36.73 -12.86
C GLY A 281 13.70 -37.08 -13.94
N ILE A 282 15.00 -36.86 -13.71
CA ILE A 282 16.05 -37.23 -14.68
C ILE A 282 16.17 -38.75 -14.75
N PRO A 283 16.17 -39.36 -15.97
CA PRO A 283 16.33 -40.80 -16.14
C PRO A 283 17.64 -41.29 -15.52
N LYS A 284 17.57 -42.25 -14.62
CA LYS A 284 18.74 -42.79 -13.92
C LYS A 284 19.76 -43.38 -14.85
N GLN A 285 19.32 -43.91 -16.01
CA GLN A 285 20.19 -44.45 -17.04
C GLN A 285 21.26 -43.44 -17.52
N MET A 286 20.89 -42.16 -17.62
CA MET A 286 21.85 -41.11 -17.99
C MET A 286 22.94 -40.93 -16.95
N LEU A 287 22.59 -41.01 -15.67
CA LEU A 287 23.56 -40.87 -14.58
C LEU A 287 24.46 -42.12 -14.49
N TYR A 288 23.91 -43.33 -14.62
CA TYR A 288 24.67 -44.57 -14.63
C TYR A 288 25.63 -44.66 -15.84
N ALA A 289 25.14 -44.24 -17.02
CA ALA A 289 26.04 -44.21 -18.20
C ALA A 289 27.23 -43.27 -17.98
N SER A 290 27.00 -42.09 -17.39
CA SER A 290 28.05 -41.14 -17.10
C SER A 290 29.07 -41.67 -16.04
N GLU A 291 28.59 -42.49 -15.10
CA GLU A 291 29.48 -43.17 -14.13
C GLU A 291 30.37 -44.20 -14.79
N VAL A 292 29.82 -44.95 -15.75
CA VAL A 292 30.60 -45.92 -16.55
C VAL A 292 31.64 -45.19 -17.40
N ASP A 293 31.31 -43.99 -17.92
CA ASP A 293 32.23 -43.13 -18.68
C ASP A 293 33.27 -42.43 -17.77
N GLY A 294 33.23 -42.67 -16.46
CA GLY A 294 34.17 -42.14 -15.47
C GLY A 294 33.91 -40.71 -15.01
N ALA A 295 32.69 -40.20 -15.26
CA ALA A 295 32.31 -38.85 -14.83
C ALA A 295 32.20 -38.78 -13.29
N ASN A 296 32.86 -37.82 -12.69
CA ASN A 296 32.70 -37.52 -11.27
C ASN A 296 31.40 -36.72 -11.01
N ARG A 297 30.98 -36.56 -9.71
CA ARG A 297 29.74 -35.88 -9.32
C ARG A 297 29.70 -34.44 -9.83
N TRP A 298 30.79 -33.68 -9.86
CA TRP A 298 30.85 -32.32 -10.38
C TRP A 298 30.54 -32.30 -11.89
N GLN A 299 31.12 -33.26 -12.64
CA GLN A 299 30.86 -33.39 -14.07
C GLN A 299 29.39 -33.75 -14.34
N GLN A 300 28.81 -34.67 -13.55
CA GLN A 300 27.36 -34.98 -13.61
C GLN A 300 26.50 -33.74 -13.35
N ILE A 301 26.82 -32.94 -12.32
CA ILE A 301 26.09 -31.71 -12.00
C ILE A 301 26.11 -30.74 -13.17
N TRP A 302 27.28 -30.41 -13.69
CA TRP A 302 27.43 -29.40 -14.72
C TRP A 302 26.97 -29.83 -16.11
N HIS A 303 27.17 -31.08 -16.47
CA HIS A 303 26.92 -31.54 -17.85
C HIS A 303 25.60 -32.32 -18.01
N ILE A 304 25.03 -32.82 -16.92
CA ILE A 304 23.76 -33.56 -16.98
C ILE A 304 22.66 -32.87 -16.18
N ILE A 305 22.86 -32.66 -14.87
CA ILE A 305 21.79 -32.19 -13.99
C ILE A 305 21.36 -30.76 -14.34
N LEU A 306 22.29 -29.79 -14.34
CA LEU A 306 21.95 -28.39 -14.60
C LEU A 306 21.34 -28.17 -15.98
N PRO A 307 21.86 -28.74 -17.09
CA PRO A 307 21.21 -28.62 -18.39
C PRO A 307 19.81 -29.19 -18.47
N GLN A 308 19.55 -30.33 -17.78
CA GLN A 308 18.24 -30.96 -17.76
C GLN A 308 17.19 -30.15 -16.98
N ILE A 309 17.60 -29.50 -15.89
CA ILE A 309 16.69 -28.71 -15.04
C ILE A 309 16.68 -27.21 -15.40
N ARG A 310 17.24 -26.81 -16.54
CA ARG A 310 17.29 -25.40 -16.97
C ARG A 310 15.93 -24.72 -16.94
N TRP A 311 14.86 -25.41 -17.33
CA TRP A 311 13.52 -24.89 -17.33
C TRP A 311 12.94 -24.66 -15.93
N PRO A 312 13.01 -25.61 -14.99
CA PRO A 312 12.73 -25.35 -13.58
C PRO A 312 13.50 -24.18 -12.97
N ILE A 313 14.81 -24.06 -13.25
CA ILE A 313 15.62 -22.94 -12.78
C ILE A 313 15.04 -21.62 -13.27
N LEU A 314 14.69 -21.56 -14.53
CA LEU A 314 14.11 -20.43 -15.18
C LEU A 314 12.76 -20.04 -14.58
N PHE A 315 11.88 -21.03 -14.43
CA PHE A 315 10.57 -20.82 -13.81
C PHE A 315 10.71 -20.22 -12.41
N VAL A 316 11.60 -20.80 -11.58
CA VAL A 316 11.88 -20.27 -10.24
C VAL A 316 12.43 -18.85 -10.30
N THR A 317 13.35 -18.57 -11.22
CA THR A 317 13.95 -17.24 -11.41
C THR A 317 12.86 -16.20 -11.72
N VAL A 318 11.99 -16.47 -12.70
CA VAL A 318 10.89 -15.56 -13.07
C VAL A 318 9.95 -15.33 -11.90
N TYR A 319 9.45 -16.42 -11.35
CA TYR A 319 8.47 -16.37 -10.25
C TYR A 319 9.02 -15.61 -9.03
N GLN A 320 10.24 -15.95 -8.62
CA GLN A 320 10.87 -15.33 -7.46
C GLN A 320 11.25 -13.86 -7.70
N THR A 321 11.62 -13.49 -8.93
CA THR A 321 11.85 -12.07 -9.28
C THR A 321 10.59 -11.25 -9.07
N LEU A 322 9.45 -11.72 -9.60
CA LEU A 322 8.17 -11.02 -9.44
C LEU A 322 7.72 -10.98 -7.97
N SER A 323 7.91 -12.07 -7.25
CA SER A 323 7.61 -12.16 -5.81
C SER A 323 8.45 -11.17 -5.01
N LEU A 324 9.77 -11.08 -5.26
CA LEU A 324 10.65 -10.16 -4.55
C LEU A 324 10.39 -8.69 -4.87
N LEU A 325 10.02 -8.36 -6.12
CA LEU A 325 9.67 -7.00 -6.51
C LEU A 325 8.48 -6.45 -5.70
N THR A 326 7.54 -7.31 -5.34
CA THR A 326 6.35 -6.93 -4.58
C THR A 326 6.47 -7.21 -3.08
N SER A 327 7.53 -7.88 -2.64
CA SER A 327 7.76 -8.25 -1.24
C SER A 327 8.25 -7.05 -0.42
N PHE A 328 7.52 -6.70 0.62
CA PHE A 328 7.93 -5.67 1.59
C PHE A 328 7.72 -6.10 3.04
N GLU A 329 6.87 -7.10 3.29
CA GLU A 329 6.43 -7.49 4.62
C GLU A 329 7.60 -7.84 5.56
N GLN A 330 8.56 -8.61 5.09
CA GLN A 330 9.71 -9.02 5.90
C GLN A 330 10.65 -7.83 6.19
N ILE A 331 10.80 -6.89 5.24
CA ILE A 331 11.59 -5.67 5.42
C ILE A 331 10.86 -4.75 6.41
N PHE A 332 9.56 -4.55 6.23
CA PHE A 332 8.72 -3.78 7.14
C PHE A 332 8.79 -4.31 8.57
N LEU A 333 8.60 -5.62 8.76
CA LEU A 333 8.63 -6.24 10.09
C LEU A 333 10.04 -6.27 10.70
N SER A 334 11.11 -6.28 9.91
CA SER A 334 12.50 -6.36 10.42
C SER A 334 13.10 -4.97 10.65
N THR A 335 13.43 -4.26 9.60
CA THR A 335 14.15 -2.99 9.60
C THR A 335 13.29 -1.77 9.39
N ASP A 336 12.06 -1.95 8.89
CA ASP A 336 11.14 -0.87 8.50
C ASP A 336 11.81 0.16 7.57
N GLY A 337 12.60 -0.33 6.61
CA GLY A 337 13.38 0.52 5.70
C GLY A 337 14.69 1.07 6.27
N GLY A 338 14.94 0.90 7.59
CA GLY A 338 16.09 1.45 8.30
C GLY A 338 17.41 0.67 8.12
N PRO A 339 18.51 1.20 8.69
CA PRO A 339 18.67 2.53 9.28
C PRO A 339 18.64 3.66 8.22
N GLY A 340 17.95 4.77 8.52
CA GLY A 340 17.94 5.96 7.65
C GLY A 340 17.50 5.72 6.21
N SER A 341 16.48 4.91 5.94
CA SER A 341 15.98 4.53 4.60
C SER A 341 16.94 3.68 3.76
N SER A 342 18.00 3.12 4.37
CA SER A 342 19.00 2.33 3.64
C SER A 342 18.46 1.03 3.08
N THR A 343 17.43 0.43 3.70
CA THR A 343 16.76 -0.79 3.24
C THR A 343 15.35 -0.52 2.69
N GLU A 344 15.01 0.75 2.46
CA GLU A 344 13.75 1.12 1.84
C GLU A 344 13.70 0.62 0.40
N VAL A 345 12.72 -0.21 0.09
CA VAL A 345 12.46 -0.73 -1.25
C VAL A 345 11.18 -0.15 -1.82
N TRP A 346 11.00 -0.25 -3.13
CA TRP A 346 9.87 0.39 -3.81
C TRP A 346 8.49 -0.05 -3.28
N ALA A 347 8.31 -1.35 -3.04
CA ALA A 347 7.06 -1.88 -2.49
C ALA A 347 6.78 -1.34 -1.08
N LEU A 348 7.81 -1.21 -0.23
CA LEU A 348 7.70 -0.64 1.10
C LEU A 348 7.37 0.85 1.05
N SER A 349 8.03 1.60 0.17
CA SER A 349 7.76 3.02 -0.03
C SER A 349 6.33 3.28 -0.53
N ALA A 350 5.79 2.40 -1.37
CA ALA A 350 4.39 2.46 -1.77
C ALA A 350 3.44 2.24 -0.58
N TYR A 351 3.77 1.29 0.30
CA TYR A 351 3.03 1.00 1.52
C TYR A 351 3.07 2.19 2.51
N HIS A 352 4.25 2.71 2.83
CA HIS A 352 4.42 3.87 3.72
C HIS A 352 3.66 5.09 3.19
N SER A 353 3.74 5.37 1.90
CA SER A 353 3.05 6.51 1.32
C SER A 353 1.53 6.40 1.39
N ALA A 354 0.99 5.18 1.21
CA ALA A 354 -0.44 4.97 1.12
C ALA A 354 -1.09 4.70 2.48
N LEU A 355 -0.49 3.85 3.32
CA LEU A 355 -1.16 3.23 4.45
C LEU A 355 -0.50 3.52 5.80
N ASP A 356 0.81 3.73 5.83
CA ASP A 356 1.58 3.90 7.06
C ASP A 356 2.41 5.20 7.02
N ASN A 357 1.72 6.33 7.05
CA ASN A 357 2.38 7.62 7.15
C ASN A 357 2.30 8.14 8.58
N TYR A 358 3.43 8.19 9.27
CA TYR A 358 3.57 8.63 10.65
C TYR A 358 2.96 10.02 10.93
N TRP A 359 2.89 10.89 9.93
CA TRP A 359 2.33 12.23 10.01
C TRP A 359 0.83 12.31 9.71
N GLY A 360 0.16 11.18 9.50
CA GLY A 360 -1.28 11.11 9.25
C GLY A 360 -1.72 11.69 7.90
N ASN A 361 -0.79 11.99 7.01
CA ASN A 361 -1.08 12.52 5.68
C ASN A 361 -1.00 11.41 4.61
N LEU A 362 -1.93 10.47 4.69
CA LEU A 362 -2.00 9.32 3.79
C LEU A 362 -2.19 9.76 2.33
N GLN A 363 -1.22 9.44 1.49
CA GLN A 363 -1.19 9.79 0.07
C GLN A 363 -1.60 8.60 -0.80
N TYR A 364 -2.84 8.14 -0.69
CA TYR A 364 -3.35 6.97 -1.43
C TYR A 364 -3.08 7.03 -2.93
N GLY A 365 -3.27 8.20 -3.55
CA GLY A 365 -3.03 8.40 -4.99
C GLY A 365 -1.56 8.26 -5.37
N TYR A 366 -0.64 8.73 -4.52
CA TYR A 366 0.79 8.60 -4.73
C TYR A 366 1.27 7.15 -4.53
N GLY A 367 0.84 6.50 -3.44
CA GLY A 367 1.13 5.08 -3.21
C GLY A 367 0.58 4.17 -4.32
N ALA A 368 -0.63 4.46 -4.83
CA ALA A 368 -1.18 3.76 -5.97
C ALA A 368 -0.36 3.97 -7.26
N ALA A 369 0.20 5.16 -7.49
CA ALA A 369 1.10 5.42 -8.61
C ALA A 369 2.41 4.62 -8.49
N LEU A 370 3.00 4.53 -7.29
CA LEU A 370 4.17 3.69 -7.02
C LEU A 370 3.86 2.20 -7.28
N ALA A 371 2.71 1.71 -6.81
CA ALA A 371 2.29 0.33 -7.04
C ALA A 371 2.08 0.04 -8.54
N LEU A 372 1.50 0.98 -9.30
CA LEU A 372 1.33 0.83 -10.74
C LEU A 372 2.66 0.68 -11.48
N VAL A 373 3.69 1.44 -11.08
CA VAL A 373 5.03 1.30 -11.65
C VAL A 373 5.59 -0.10 -11.42
N LEU A 374 5.41 -0.68 -10.23
CA LEU A 374 5.81 -2.07 -9.97
C LEU A 374 5.11 -3.06 -10.90
N VAL A 375 3.81 -2.89 -11.13
CA VAL A 375 3.05 -3.73 -12.07
C VAL A 375 3.64 -3.62 -13.49
N VAL A 376 3.89 -2.41 -13.95
CA VAL A 376 4.49 -2.18 -15.29
C VAL A 376 5.89 -2.82 -15.38
N VAL A 377 6.74 -2.61 -14.38
CA VAL A 377 8.07 -3.23 -14.30
C VAL A 377 7.96 -4.75 -14.29
N GLY A 378 7.04 -5.31 -13.50
CA GLY A 378 6.78 -6.75 -13.44
C GLY A 378 6.36 -7.33 -14.80
N VAL A 379 5.46 -6.65 -15.52
CA VAL A 379 5.04 -7.05 -16.88
C VAL A 379 6.21 -7.00 -17.85
N ILE A 380 7.00 -5.92 -17.84
CA ILE A 380 8.19 -5.79 -18.71
C ILE A 380 9.19 -6.91 -18.41
N MET A 381 9.50 -7.16 -17.14
CA MET A 381 10.38 -8.25 -16.74
C MET A 381 9.86 -9.60 -17.20
N SER A 382 8.57 -9.87 -17.06
CA SER A 382 7.94 -11.11 -17.54
C SER A 382 8.11 -11.28 -19.05
N LEU A 383 7.88 -10.23 -19.83
CA LEU A 383 8.06 -10.26 -21.29
C LEU A 383 9.53 -10.48 -21.68
N ILE A 384 10.47 -9.84 -20.97
CA ILE A 384 11.91 -10.05 -21.17
C ILE A 384 12.26 -11.53 -20.89
N TYR A 385 11.79 -12.10 -19.81
CA TYR A 385 12.04 -13.50 -19.47
C TYR A 385 11.44 -14.44 -20.51
N LEU A 386 10.20 -14.24 -20.94
CA LEU A 386 9.56 -15.07 -21.98
C LEU A 386 10.35 -15.06 -23.29
N ARG A 387 10.88 -13.88 -23.67
CA ARG A 387 11.69 -13.75 -24.90
C ARG A 387 13.08 -14.36 -24.73
N PHE A 388 13.77 -14.10 -23.64
CA PHE A 388 15.15 -14.57 -23.41
C PHE A 388 15.22 -16.09 -23.35
N PHE A 389 14.22 -16.72 -22.79
CA PHE A 389 14.20 -18.16 -22.56
C PHE A 389 13.48 -18.96 -23.66
N ARG A 390 13.20 -18.33 -24.82
CA ARG A 390 12.60 -18.99 -25.98
C ARG A 390 11.41 -19.90 -25.63
N PHE A 391 10.46 -19.36 -24.85
CA PHE A 391 9.27 -20.09 -24.40
C PHE A 391 8.53 -20.77 -25.55
N ASN A 392 8.63 -20.22 -26.78
CA ASN A 392 8.07 -20.80 -27.99
C ASN A 392 8.61 -22.21 -28.33
N GLU A 393 9.78 -22.59 -27.81
CA GLU A 393 10.31 -23.94 -28.00
C GLU A 393 9.66 -24.97 -27.10
N LEU A 394 9.14 -24.54 -25.94
CA LEU A 394 8.39 -25.44 -25.03
C LEU A 394 6.99 -25.80 -25.53
N VAL A 395 6.38 -24.90 -26.31
CA VAL A 395 5.00 -25.06 -26.80
C VAL A 395 4.97 -25.78 -28.18
N LYS A 396 6.14 -25.98 -28.80
CA LYS A 396 6.18 -26.76 -30.03
C LYS A 396 5.82 -28.21 -29.73
N THR A 397 4.78 -28.68 -30.40
CA THR A 397 4.45 -30.13 -30.43
C THR A 397 5.69 -30.94 -30.83
N PRO A 398 5.99 -32.05 -30.10
CA PRO A 398 7.10 -32.90 -30.49
C PRO A 398 6.89 -33.33 -31.95
N ARG A 399 7.84 -33.02 -32.83
CA ARG A 399 7.88 -33.58 -34.19
C ARG A 399 8.14 -35.07 -33.95
N ILE A 400 7.12 -35.87 -34.07
CA ILE A 400 7.25 -37.33 -34.28
C ILE A 400 7.73 -37.43 -35.71
N GLU A 401 9.04 -37.63 -35.93
CA GLU A 401 9.56 -38.09 -37.20
C GLU A 401 9.00 -39.51 -37.40
N GLN A 402 8.08 -39.64 -38.38
CA GLN A 402 7.59 -40.92 -38.88
C GLN A 402 8.66 -41.54 -39.76
#